data_59e5e818be06d0c3a4988ed9bcdfcb34
#
_entry.id   59e5e818be06d0c3a4988ed9bcdfcb34
#
_cell.length_a   1.000
_cell.length_b   1.000
_cell.length_c   1.000
_cell.angle_alpha   90.00
_cell.angle_beta   90.00
_cell.angle_gamma   90.00
#
_symmetry.space_group_name_H-M   'P 1'
#
loop_
_entity.id
_entity.type
_entity.pdbx_description
1 polymer ?
#
loop_
_entity_poly.entity_id
_entity_poly.type
_entity_poly.pdbx_seq_one_letter_code
_entity_poly.pdbx_strand_id
1 'polypeptide(L)'
;MNHYLQDTEYAAKSLFGAITHEVDALAGLLQQRETVRAKEQAYDLAFQVRINHPAAHYWYGEWCKAAQERNKVEAEVAELELRIADREFSIETLAAAVLQIAKQGISTVHGKPDNCPKAREVFGQEIARVIFAGRNQALHYEEPKKIDEKCVHLFTALAEAGANQSLKEARNGKNLAAVVLQELGWTDYDSYVNDMIEILG
;
A
#
# COMPACT_ATOMS: atom_id res chain seq x y z
N MET A 1 22.54 -19.31 -10.65
CA MET A 1 21.72 -18.50 -9.72
C MET A 1 22.61 -18.08 -8.57
N ASN A 2 22.63 -16.80 -8.24
CA ASN A 2 23.44 -16.21 -7.19
C ASN A 2 23.14 -16.90 -5.82
N HIS A 3 24.19 -17.18 -5.02
CA HIS A 3 24.05 -17.85 -3.71
C HIS A 3 23.08 -17.11 -2.78
N TYR A 4 23.14 -15.77 -2.76
CA TYR A 4 22.23 -14.94 -1.97
C TYR A 4 20.75 -15.19 -2.31
N LEU A 5 20.41 -15.32 -3.61
CA LEU A 5 19.04 -15.60 -4.04
C LEU A 5 18.56 -16.99 -3.60
N GLN A 6 19.46 -17.99 -3.57
CA GLN A 6 19.14 -19.32 -3.06
C GLN A 6 18.85 -19.27 -1.56
N ASP A 7 19.68 -18.58 -0.79
CA ASP A 7 19.54 -18.46 0.67
C ASP A 7 18.26 -17.70 1.08
N THR A 8 17.82 -16.75 0.25
CA THR A 8 16.66 -15.91 0.57
C THR A 8 15.37 -16.32 -0.15
N GLU A 9 15.42 -17.35 -1.01
CA GLU A 9 14.28 -17.80 -1.82
C GLU A 9 13.03 -18.08 -1.00
N TYR A 10 13.18 -18.90 0.06
CA TYR A 10 12.05 -19.25 0.92
C TYR A 10 11.42 -18.03 1.59
N ALA A 11 12.24 -17.12 2.11
CA ALA A 11 11.77 -15.91 2.76
C ALA A 11 11.04 -14.99 1.78
N ALA A 12 11.61 -14.76 0.59
CA ALA A 12 11.00 -13.92 -0.42
C ALA A 12 9.66 -14.52 -0.93
N LYS A 13 9.61 -15.82 -1.24
CA LYS A 13 8.36 -16.50 -1.63
C LYS A 13 7.29 -16.40 -0.55
N SER A 14 7.66 -16.57 0.71
CA SER A 14 6.71 -16.46 1.83
C SER A 14 6.16 -15.05 1.98
N LEU A 15 6.99 -14.02 1.78
CA LEU A 15 6.54 -12.62 1.82
C LEU A 15 5.57 -12.30 0.68
N PHE A 16 5.87 -12.71 -0.55
CA PHE A 16 4.96 -12.50 -1.68
C PHE A 16 3.64 -13.25 -1.48
N GLY A 17 3.67 -14.49 -0.97
CA GLY A 17 2.45 -15.23 -0.64
C GLY A 17 1.62 -14.53 0.44
N ALA A 18 2.28 -13.97 1.45
CA ALA A 18 1.59 -13.19 2.49
C ALA A 18 1.00 -11.88 1.92
N ILE A 19 1.74 -11.15 1.07
CA ILE A 19 1.24 -9.92 0.41
C ILE A 19 -0.01 -10.25 -0.42
N THR A 20 0.02 -11.29 -1.24
CA THR A 20 -1.14 -11.72 -2.05
C THR A 20 -2.35 -12.01 -1.17
N HIS A 21 -2.16 -12.75 -0.07
CA HIS A 21 -3.24 -13.02 0.88
C HIS A 21 -3.84 -11.75 1.49
N GLU A 22 -2.99 -10.79 1.90
CA GLU A 22 -3.46 -9.52 2.46
C GLU A 22 -4.18 -8.66 1.42
N VAL A 23 -3.71 -8.62 0.17
CA VAL A 23 -4.34 -7.90 -0.94
C VAL A 23 -5.72 -8.47 -1.25
N ASP A 24 -5.86 -9.80 -1.31
CA ASP A 24 -7.15 -10.46 -1.54
C ASP A 24 -8.13 -10.17 -0.39
N ALA A 25 -7.66 -10.23 0.85
CA ALA A 25 -8.47 -9.90 2.01
C ALA A 25 -8.90 -8.42 2.02
N LEU A 26 -8.01 -7.50 1.65
CA LEU A 26 -8.30 -6.07 1.50
C LEU A 26 -9.38 -5.83 0.44
N ALA A 27 -9.26 -6.47 -0.73
CA ALA A 27 -10.26 -6.37 -1.81
C ALA A 27 -11.67 -6.76 -1.33
N GLY A 28 -11.78 -7.85 -0.55
CA GLY A 28 -13.03 -8.28 0.07
C GLY A 28 -13.62 -7.25 1.03
N LEU A 29 -12.78 -6.64 1.88
CA LEU A 29 -13.20 -5.58 2.81
C LEU A 29 -13.66 -4.32 2.08
N LEU A 30 -12.97 -3.91 1.02
CA LEU A 30 -13.34 -2.76 0.20
C LEU A 30 -14.72 -2.97 -0.45
N GLN A 31 -14.98 -4.16 -0.99
CA GLN A 31 -16.28 -4.50 -1.55
C GLN A 31 -17.40 -4.50 -0.48
N GLN A 32 -17.11 -5.05 0.70
CA GLN A 32 -18.05 -5.01 1.83
C GLN A 32 -18.36 -3.59 2.25
N ARG A 33 -17.32 -2.72 2.38
CA ARG A 33 -17.48 -1.30 2.72
C ARG A 33 -18.40 -0.58 1.73
N GLU A 34 -18.21 -0.76 0.42
CA GLU A 34 -19.07 -0.14 -0.59
C GLU A 34 -20.53 -0.57 -0.44
N THR A 35 -20.77 -1.87 -0.13
CA THR A 35 -22.12 -2.39 0.11
C THR A 35 -22.76 -1.74 1.34
N VAL A 36 -22.01 -1.60 2.44
CA VAL A 36 -22.51 -1.00 3.68
C VAL A 36 -22.72 0.51 3.52
N ARG A 37 -21.83 1.23 2.84
CA ARG A 37 -21.99 2.64 2.51
C ARG A 37 -23.22 2.93 1.66
N ALA A 38 -23.53 2.05 0.69
CA ALA A 38 -24.75 2.19 -0.09
C ALA A 38 -26.02 2.08 0.79
N LYS A 39 -26.02 1.20 1.82
CA LYS A 39 -27.10 1.14 2.81
C LYS A 39 -27.17 2.41 3.67
N GLU A 40 -26.02 2.92 4.12
CA GLU A 40 -25.93 4.16 4.88
C GLU A 40 -26.59 5.32 4.13
N GLN A 41 -26.21 5.52 2.87
CA GLN A 41 -26.80 6.54 1.99
C GLN A 41 -28.31 6.38 1.82
N ALA A 42 -28.80 5.15 1.67
CA ALA A 42 -30.23 4.88 1.57
C ALA A 42 -30.98 5.23 2.86
N TYR A 43 -30.41 4.95 4.02
CA TYR A 43 -30.97 5.34 5.31
C TYR A 43 -30.95 6.86 5.52
N ASP A 44 -29.88 7.55 5.15
CA ASP A 44 -29.77 9.00 5.23
C ASP A 44 -30.83 9.68 4.35
N LEU A 45 -31.02 9.22 3.13
CA LEU A 45 -32.06 9.74 2.22
C LEU A 45 -33.47 9.51 2.81
N ALA A 46 -33.74 8.31 3.28
CA ALA A 46 -35.02 7.99 3.91
C ALA A 46 -35.29 8.82 5.15
N PHE A 47 -34.26 9.11 5.95
CA PHE A 47 -34.33 9.97 7.12
C PHE A 47 -34.63 11.42 6.73
N GLN A 48 -33.95 11.99 5.75
CA GLN A 48 -34.16 13.34 5.24
C GLN A 48 -35.58 13.55 4.72
N VAL A 49 -36.13 12.58 3.97
CA VAL A 49 -37.50 12.63 3.44
C VAL A 49 -38.51 12.65 4.59
N ARG A 50 -38.30 11.84 5.62
CA ARG A 50 -39.24 11.74 6.75
C ARG A 50 -39.22 12.97 7.65
N ILE A 51 -38.06 13.55 7.92
CA ILE A 51 -37.93 14.73 8.80
C ILE A 51 -38.59 15.98 8.19
N ASN A 52 -38.61 16.08 6.87
CA ASN A 52 -39.19 17.20 6.14
C ASN A 52 -40.69 17.01 5.81
N HIS A 53 -41.31 15.89 6.21
CA HIS A 53 -42.70 15.63 5.93
C HIS A 53 -43.63 16.41 6.90
N PRO A 54 -44.72 17.06 6.40
CA PRO A 54 -45.65 17.84 7.27
C PRO A 54 -46.27 17.08 8.45
N ALA A 55 -46.36 15.73 8.31
CA ALA A 55 -46.87 14.85 9.37
C ALA A 55 -45.76 14.17 10.17
N ALA A 56 -44.55 14.71 10.24
CA ALA A 56 -43.39 14.13 10.90
C ALA A 56 -43.67 13.70 12.36
N HIS A 57 -44.50 14.44 13.10
CA HIS A 57 -44.87 14.13 14.46
C HIS A 57 -45.63 12.80 14.65
N TYR A 58 -46.38 12.35 13.65
CA TYR A 58 -47.07 11.04 13.69
C TYR A 58 -46.11 9.86 13.50
N TRP A 59 -44.92 10.12 12.88
CA TRP A 59 -43.95 9.12 12.54
C TRP A 59 -42.77 9.04 13.51
N TYR A 60 -42.89 9.68 14.69
CA TYR A 60 -41.78 9.78 15.65
C TYR A 60 -41.18 8.42 16.02
N GLY A 61 -42.01 7.39 16.25
CA GLY A 61 -41.54 6.05 16.57
C GLY A 61 -40.76 5.39 15.44
N GLU A 62 -41.23 5.53 14.20
CA GLU A 62 -40.54 5.03 13.01
C GLU A 62 -39.27 5.82 12.73
N TRP A 63 -39.27 7.13 13.02
CA TRP A 63 -38.09 7.97 12.93
C TRP A 63 -37.01 7.53 13.93
N CYS A 64 -37.34 7.21 15.18
CA CYS A 64 -36.42 6.70 16.17
C CYS A 64 -35.81 5.36 15.75
N LYS A 65 -36.58 4.45 15.18
CA LYS A 65 -36.08 3.17 14.62
C LYS A 65 -35.13 3.40 13.46
N ALA A 66 -35.48 4.25 12.52
CA ALA A 66 -34.61 4.59 11.39
C ALA A 66 -33.28 5.22 11.83
N ALA A 67 -33.32 6.10 12.83
CA ALA A 67 -32.12 6.67 13.43
C ALA A 67 -31.22 5.60 14.10
N GLN A 68 -31.83 4.65 14.82
CA GLN A 68 -31.08 3.55 15.42
C GLN A 68 -30.42 2.64 14.36
N GLU A 69 -31.13 2.30 13.29
CA GLU A 69 -30.56 1.49 12.20
C GLU A 69 -29.43 2.23 11.47
N ARG A 70 -29.60 3.54 11.22
CA ARG A 70 -28.53 4.38 10.67
C ARG A 70 -27.28 4.34 11.54
N ASN A 71 -27.42 4.54 12.85
CA ASN A 71 -26.28 4.54 13.76
C ASN A 71 -25.55 3.17 13.80
N LYS A 72 -26.29 2.04 13.63
CA LYS A 72 -25.67 0.73 13.52
C LYS A 72 -24.84 0.59 12.24
N VAL A 73 -25.38 1.06 11.11
CA VAL A 73 -24.68 1.01 9.82
C VAL A 73 -23.44 1.91 9.83
N GLU A 74 -23.54 3.09 10.45
CA GLU A 74 -22.39 3.99 10.64
C GLU A 74 -21.29 3.35 11.50
N ALA A 75 -21.66 2.64 12.57
CA ALA A 75 -20.69 1.87 13.37
C ALA A 75 -20.05 0.71 12.58
N GLU A 76 -20.81 0.03 11.74
CA GLU A 76 -20.30 -1.03 10.86
C GLU A 76 -19.28 -0.48 9.83
N VAL A 77 -19.57 0.70 9.24
CA VAL A 77 -18.62 1.38 8.36
C VAL A 77 -17.33 1.71 9.10
N ALA A 78 -17.43 2.28 10.31
CA ALA A 78 -16.25 2.63 11.12
C ALA A 78 -15.39 1.39 11.46
N GLU A 79 -16.01 0.26 11.79
CA GLU A 79 -15.29 -1.00 12.04
C GLU A 79 -14.57 -1.50 10.76
N LEU A 80 -15.24 -1.44 9.60
CA LEU A 80 -14.64 -1.82 8.34
C LEU A 80 -13.44 -0.93 7.96
N GLU A 81 -13.52 0.38 8.18
CA GLU A 81 -12.39 1.30 7.93
C GLU A 81 -11.17 0.95 8.79
N LEU A 82 -11.36 0.57 10.06
CA LEU A 82 -10.25 0.12 10.91
C LEU A 82 -9.61 -1.17 10.36
N ARG A 83 -10.42 -2.15 9.96
CA ARG A 83 -9.92 -3.40 9.39
C ARG A 83 -9.20 -3.20 8.04
N ILE A 84 -9.66 -2.26 7.22
CA ILE A 84 -8.99 -1.87 5.98
C ILE A 84 -7.62 -1.27 6.30
N ALA A 85 -7.54 -0.32 7.23
CA ALA A 85 -6.29 0.30 7.64
C ALA A 85 -5.27 -0.72 8.18
N ASP A 86 -5.72 -1.72 8.95
CA ASP A 86 -4.87 -2.80 9.45
C ASP A 86 -4.29 -3.65 8.30
N ARG A 87 -5.08 -3.94 7.26
CA ARG A 87 -4.60 -4.68 6.08
C ARG A 87 -3.62 -3.87 5.24
N GLU A 88 -3.91 -2.59 5.01
CA GLU A 88 -3.00 -1.69 4.30
C GLU A 88 -1.65 -1.59 5.01
N PHE A 89 -1.65 -1.45 6.34
CA PHE A 89 -0.43 -1.44 7.15
C PHE A 89 0.34 -2.76 7.04
N SER A 90 -0.35 -3.90 7.04
CA SER A 90 0.27 -5.22 6.87
C SER A 90 0.96 -5.34 5.51
N ILE A 91 0.28 -4.93 4.41
CA ILE A 91 0.83 -4.93 3.05
C ILE A 91 2.08 -4.04 2.97
N GLU A 92 2.04 -2.83 3.52
CA GLU A 92 3.17 -1.90 3.53
C GLU A 92 4.37 -2.48 4.29
N THR A 93 4.13 -3.14 5.42
CA THR A 93 5.18 -3.77 6.24
C THR A 93 5.83 -4.95 5.52
N LEU A 94 5.04 -5.82 4.90
CA LEU A 94 5.54 -6.96 4.12
C LEU A 94 6.32 -6.48 2.88
N ALA A 95 5.83 -5.46 2.20
CA ALA A 95 6.50 -4.84 1.07
C ALA A 95 7.87 -4.24 1.48
N ALA A 96 7.95 -3.58 2.63
CA ALA A 96 9.20 -3.08 3.17
C ALA A 96 10.21 -4.21 3.45
N ALA A 97 9.74 -5.38 3.90
CA ALA A 97 10.58 -6.55 4.11
C ALA A 97 11.13 -7.10 2.78
N VAL A 98 10.35 -7.13 1.70
CA VAL A 98 10.82 -7.49 0.35
C VAL A 98 11.91 -6.52 -0.11
N LEU A 99 11.68 -5.21 -0.01
CA LEU A 99 12.67 -4.19 -0.35
C LEU A 99 13.95 -4.32 0.49
N GLN A 100 13.83 -4.71 1.76
CA GLN A 100 14.99 -4.96 2.64
C GLN A 100 15.82 -6.14 2.12
N ILE A 101 15.19 -7.27 1.73
CA ILE A 101 15.90 -8.43 1.17
C ILE A 101 16.59 -8.03 -0.13
N ALA A 102 15.90 -7.36 -1.05
CA ALA A 102 16.47 -6.90 -2.31
C ALA A 102 17.70 -5.99 -2.10
N LYS A 103 17.54 -4.96 -1.28
CA LYS A 103 18.62 -4.03 -0.93
C LYS A 103 19.80 -4.75 -0.29
N GLN A 104 19.55 -5.73 0.58
CA GLN A 104 20.61 -6.48 1.24
C GLN A 104 21.41 -7.34 0.26
N GLY A 105 20.74 -7.98 -0.72
CA GLY A 105 21.40 -8.71 -1.81
C GLY A 105 22.34 -7.80 -2.61
N ILE A 106 21.83 -6.64 -3.05
CA ILE A 106 22.65 -5.64 -3.76
C ILE A 106 23.85 -5.21 -2.91
N SER A 107 23.63 -4.93 -1.63
CA SER A 107 24.73 -4.49 -0.74
C SER A 107 25.76 -5.58 -0.50
N THR A 108 25.35 -6.85 -0.42
CA THR A 108 26.25 -7.99 -0.22
C THR A 108 27.13 -8.25 -1.45
N VAL A 109 26.55 -8.15 -2.66
CA VAL A 109 27.26 -8.46 -3.90
C VAL A 109 28.04 -7.26 -4.45
N HIS A 110 27.45 -6.07 -4.44
CA HIS A 110 27.99 -4.89 -5.11
C HIS A 110 28.35 -3.74 -4.14
N GLY A 111 27.95 -3.81 -2.88
CA GLY A 111 28.16 -2.78 -1.87
C GLY A 111 27.18 -1.61 -1.99
N LYS A 112 26.98 -1.05 -3.19
CA LYS A 112 26.11 0.09 -3.47
C LYS A 112 25.45 -0.01 -4.84
N PRO A 113 24.30 0.67 -5.08
CA PRO A 113 23.55 0.56 -6.33
C PRO A 113 24.36 0.98 -7.56
N ASP A 114 25.23 1.98 -7.44
CA ASP A 114 26.05 2.49 -8.55
C ASP A 114 27.07 1.47 -9.11
N ASN A 115 27.33 0.39 -8.39
CA ASN A 115 28.24 -0.67 -8.79
C ASN A 115 27.52 -1.86 -9.45
N CYS A 116 26.19 -1.83 -9.50
CA CYS A 116 25.41 -2.90 -10.13
C CYS A 116 25.64 -2.96 -11.65
N PRO A 117 25.54 -4.13 -12.27
CA PRO A 117 25.37 -4.21 -13.71
C PRO A 117 24.18 -3.37 -14.18
N LYS A 118 24.24 -2.90 -15.43
CA LYS A 118 23.06 -2.24 -16.00
C LYS A 118 21.93 -3.25 -16.12
N ALA A 119 20.88 -3.04 -15.38
CA ALA A 119 19.60 -3.73 -15.47
C ALA A 119 18.53 -2.78 -16.05
N ARG A 120 17.29 -3.22 -16.09
CA ARG A 120 16.20 -2.37 -16.59
C ARG A 120 16.03 -1.07 -15.79
N GLU A 121 15.44 -0.10 -16.44
CA GLU A 121 15.01 1.16 -15.81
C GLU A 121 13.51 1.13 -15.45
N VAL A 122 13.18 1.85 -14.41
CA VAL A 122 11.81 2.10 -13.95
C VAL A 122 11.55 3.59 -14.07
N PHE A 123 10.71 4.01 -15.01
CA PHE A 123 10.47 5.42 -15.34
C PHE A 123 11.77 6.24 -15.54
N GLY A 124 12.73 5.67 -16.26
CA GLY A 124 14.02 6.32 -16.53
C GLY A 124 15.01 6.34 -15.37
N GLN A 125 14.74 5.61 -14.29
CA GLN A 125 15.63 5.47 -13.13
C GLN A 125 16.15 4.02 -13.04
N GLU A 126 17.44 3.85 -12.72
CA GLU A 126 18.02 2.53 -12.49
C GLU A 126 17.29 1.79 -11.36
N ILE A 127 16.83 0.57 -11.62
CA ILE A 127 16.03 -0.22 -10.66
C ILE A 127 16.73 -0.39 -9.31
N ALA A 128 18.05 -0.58 -9.28
CA ALA A 128 18.81 -0.70 -8.04
C ALA A 128 18.72 0.55 -7.16
N ARG A 129 18.68 1.74 -7.76
CA ARG A 129 18.47 3.01 -7.03
C ARG A 129 17.07 3.14 -6.50
N VAL A 130 16.05 2.69 -7.26
CA VAL A 130 14.64 2.70 -6.82
C VAL A 130 14.47 1.77 -5.61
N ILE A 131 15.07 0.57 -5.61
CA ILE A 131 15.08 -0.36 -4.48
C ILE A 131 15.69 0.29 -3.23
N PHE A 132 16.84 0.95 -3.37
CA PHE A 132 17.49 1.64 -2.24
C PHE A 132 16.66 2.79 -1.68
N ALA A 133 16.06 3.60 -2.55
CA ALA A 133 15.19 4.70 -2.13
C ALA A 133 13.93 4.19 -1.45
N GLY A 134 13.29 3.17 -2.01
CA GLY A 134 12.10 2.54 -1.43
C GLY A 134 12.36 1.98 -0.03
N ARG A 135 13.47 1.23 0.13
CA ARG A 135 13.87 0.72 1.44
C ARG A 135 14.21 1.83 2.43
N ASN A 136 14.90 2.89 2.00
CA ASN A 136 15.24 4.01 2.87
C ASN A 136 13.98 4.74 3.36
N GLN A 137 13.05 5.02 2.46
CA GLN A 137 11.78 5.64 2.79
C GLN A 137 10.98 4.76 3.76
N ALA A 138 10.82 3.46 3.47
CA ALA A 138 10.09 2.53 4.31
C ALA A 138 10.68 2.35 5.72
N LEU A 139 11.99 2.55 5.89
CA LEU A 139 12.65 2.48 7.21
C LEU A 139 12.42 3.75 8.04
N HIS A 140 12.28 4.90 7.39
CA HIS A 140 12.31 6.21 8.04
C HIS A 140 11.03 7.03 7.83
N TYR A 141 9.94 6.43 7.34
CA TYR A 141 8.71 7.16 7.04
C TYR A 141 8.14 7.89 8.27
N GLU A 142 8.31 7.35 9.47
CA GLU A 142 7.91 8.00 10.74
C GLU A 142 8.86 9.13 11.16
N GLU A 143 10.06 9.18 10.57
CA GLU A 143 11.11 10.15 10.86
C GLU A 143 11.51 10.93 9.61
N PRO A 144 10.64 11.83 9.08
CA PRO A 144 10.83 12.45 7.75
C PRO A 144 12.18 13.13 7.55
N LYS A 145 12.79 13.63 8.64
CA LYS A 145 14.12 14.27 8.61
C LYS A 145 15.27 13.30 8.31
N LYS A 146 15.07 12.00 8.50
CA LYS A 146 16.07 10.96 8.20
C LYS A 146 15.97 10.43 6.77
N ILE A 147 14.91 10.79 6.04
CA ILE A 147 14.77 10.44 4.63
C ILE A 147 15.74 11.32 3.83
N ASP A 148 16.68 10.65 3.15
CA ASP A 148 17.73 11.30 2.34
C ASP A 148 17.10 12.16 1.21
N GLU A 149 17.66 13.33 0.95
CA GLU A 149 17.24 14.20 -0.17
C GLU A 149 17.31 13.48 -1.53
N LYS A 150 18.31 12.60 -1.73
CA LYS A 150 18.42 11.80 -2.94
C LYS A 150 17.21 10.87 -3.14
N CYS A 151 16.67 10.32 -2.05
CA CYS A 151 15.45 9.52 -2.07
C CYS A 151 14.25 10.38 -2.51
N VAL A 152 14.09 11.58 -1.93
CA VAL A 152 13.00 12.51 -2.29
C VAL A 152 13.09 12.95 -3.75
N HIS A 153 14.28 13.32 -4.22
CA HIS A 153 14.49 13.72 -5.61
C HIS A 153 14.20 12.57 -6.59
N LEU A 154 14.62 11.34 -6.27
CA LEU A 154 14.36 10.18 -7.09
C LEU A 154 12.86 9.89 -7.17
N PHE A 155 12.14 9.90 -6.06
CA PHE A 155 10.70 9.69 -6.02
C PHE A 155 9.92 10.79 -6.76
N THR A 156 10.38 12.03 -6.66
CA THR A 156 9.81 13.14 -7.44
C THR A 156 10.01 12.90 -8.93
N ALA A 157 11.21 12.51 -9.36
CA ALA A 157 11.51 12.21 -10.76
C ALA A 157 10.67 11.03 -11.31
N LEU A 158 10.49 9.96 -10.52
CA LEU A 158 9.59 8.85 -10.87
C LEU A 158 8.16 9.34 -11.11
N ALA A 159 7.60 10.12 -10.18
CA ALA A 159 6.24 10.64 -10.28
C ALA A 159 6.06 11.61 -11.45
N GLU A 160 7.07 12.42 -11.78
CA GLU A 160 7.07 13.31 -12.96
C GLU A 160 7.14 12.51 -14.27
N ALA A 161 7.79 11.36 -14.26
CA ALA A 161 7.87 10.46 -15.41
C ALA A 161 6.63 9.55 -15.58
N GLY A 162 5.61 9.69 -14.73
CA GLY A 162 4.34 8.98 -14.86
C GLY A 162 4.06 7.89 -13.82
N ALA A 163 4.97 7.69 -12.86
CA ALA A 163 4.71 6.81 -11.72
C ALA A 163 3.65 7.39 -10.76
N ASN A 164 3.26 6.61 -9.77
CA ASN A 164 2.26 7.01 -8.78
C ASN A 164 2.61 8.35 -8.09
N GLN A 165 1.67 9.28 -8.10
CA GLN A 165 1.88 10.63 -7.56
C GLN A 165 2.11 10.65 -6.04
N SER A 166 1.68 9.61 -5.30
CA SER A 166 1.95 9.50 -3.86
C SER A 166 3.45 9.42 -3.53
N LEU A 167 4.31 9.07 -4.49
CA LEU A 167 5.78 9.10 -4.31
C LEU A 167 6.29 10.50 -3.96
N LYS A 168 5.62 11.59 -4.39
CA LYS A 168 5.96 12.97 -4.00
C LYS A 168 5.76 13.22 -2.50
N GLU A 169 5.01 12.35 -1.84
CA GLU A 169 4.70 12.45 -0.41
C GLU A 169 5.70 11.68 0.48
N ALA A 170 6.92 11.44 0.00
CA ALA A 170 7.93 10.62 0.69
C ALA A 170 8.19 11.03 2.15
N ARG A 171 7.93 12.30 2.52
CA ARG A 171 8.11 12.85 3.87
C ARG A 171 6.81 13.11 4.64
N ASN A 172 5.67 12.61 4.17
CA ASN A 172 4.36 12.85 4.81
C ASN A 172 3.98 11.81 5.88
N GLY A 173 4.94 11.05 6.40
CA GLY A 173 4.69 10.07 7.47
C GLY A 173 3.97 8.80 6.99
N LYS A 174 3.90 8.55 5.67
CA LYS A 174 3.32 7.33 5.10
C LYS A 174 4.40 6.39 4.60
N ASN A 175 4.24 5.11 4.85
CA ASN A 175 5.09 4.07 4.27
C ASN A 175 4.70 3.88 2.79
N LEU A 176 5.67 4.03 1.88
CA LEU A 176 5.45 3.91 0.44
C LEU A 176 5.97 2.58 -0.14
N ALA A 177 6.35 1.62 0.70
CA ALA A 177 6.93 0.36 0.24
C ALA A 177 6.03 -0.40 -0.74
N ALA A 178 4.73 -0.48 -0.45
CA ALA A 178 3.76 -1.14 -1.33
C ALA A 178 3.65 -0.44 -2.69
N VAL A 179 3.64 0.89 -2.69
CA VAL A 179 3.67 1.69 -3.93
C VAL A 179 4.94 1.41 -4.71
N VAL A 180 6.09 1.39 -4.06
CA VAL A 180 7.38 1.10 -4.73
C VAL A 180 7.38 -0.30 -5.32
N LEU A 181 6.88 -1.33 -4.63
CA LEU A 181 6.76 -2.68 -5.21
C LEU A 181 5.88 -2.67 -6.47
N GLN A 182 4.78 -1.96 -6.45
CA GLN A 182 3.88 -1.82 -7.59
C GLN A 182 4.59 -1.15 -8.78
N GLU A 183 5.32 -0.06 -8.55
CA GLU A 183 6.06 0.64 -9.60
C GLU A 183 7.24 -0.19 -10.14
N LEU A 184 7.84 -1.06 -9.31
CA LEU A 184 8.80 -2.07 -9.73
C LEU A 184 8.15 -3.20 -10.56
N GLY A 185 6.81 -3.32 -10.56
CA GLY A 185 6.11 -4.43 -11.19
C GLY A 185 6.29 -5.76 -10.44
N TRP A 186 6.65 -5.69 -9.15
CA TRP A 186 6.86 -6.88 -8.32
C TRP A 186 5.54 -7.34 -7.69
N THR A 187 4.72 -8.00 -8.50
CA THR A 187 3.43 -8.57 -8.08
C THR A 187 3.55 -9.96 -7.46
N ASP A 188 4.66 -10.64 -7.74
CA ASP A 188 4.93 -12.01 -7.31
C ASP A 188 6.45 -12.26 -7.18
N TYR A 189 6.80 -13.45 -6.71
CA TYR A 189 8.20 -13.86 -6.56
C TYR A 189 8.94 -13.94 -7.91
N ASP A 190 8.26 -14.34 -8.99
CA ASP A 190 8.91 -14.52 -10.28
C ASP A 190 9.33 -13.19 -10.89
N SER A 191 8.49 -12.16 -10.81
CA SER A 191 8.83 -10.80 -11.23
C SER A 191 10.00 -10.22 -10.43
N TYR A 192 10.02 -10.42 -9.12
CA TYR A 192 11.10 -10.02 -8.22
C TYR A 192 12.42 -10.75 -8.56
N VAL A 193 12.39 -12.08 -8.65
CA VAL A 193 13.63 -12.87 -8.84
C VAL A 193 14.27 -12.64 -10.18
N ASN A 194 13.48 -12.40 -11.24
CA ASN A 194 14.00 -12.07 -12.56
C ASN A 194 14.84 -10.77 -12.52
N ASP A 195 14.33 -9.71 -11.95
CA ASP A 195 15.09 -8.47 -11.77
C ASP A 195 16.33 -8.68 -10.90
N MET A 196 16.19 -9.43 -9.80
CA MET A 196 17.33 -9.66 -8.90
C MET A 196 18.42 -10.53 -9.54
N ILE A 197 18.08 -11.44 -10.44
CA ILE A 197 19.08 -12.19 -11.24
C ILE A 197 19.87 -11.23 -12.14
N GLU A 198 19.18 -10.29 -12.82
CA GLU A 198 19.86 -9.30 -13.66
C GLU A 198 20.77 -8.37 -12.85
N ILE A 199 20.31 -7.96 -11.67
CA ILE A 199 21.04 -7.02 -10.80
C ILE A 199 22.25 -7.70 -10.13
N LEU A 200 22.11 -8.95 -9.67
CA LEU A 200 23.14 -9.60 -8.87
C LEU A 200 24.13 -10.43 -9.70
N GLY A 201 23.80 -10.78 -10.94
CA GLY A 201 24.64 -11.58 -11.85
C GLY A 201 24.49 -13.08 -11.67
#